data_36216bb6323d3f7ce720208ee322f796
#
_entry.id   36216bb6323d3f7ce720208ee322f796
#
_cell.length_a   1.000
_cell.length_b   1.000
_cell.length_c   1.000
_cell.angle_alpha   90.00
_cell.angle_beta   90.00
_cell.angle_gamma   90.00
#
_symmetry.space_group_name_H-M   'P 1'
#
loop_
_entity.id
_entity.type
_entity.pdbx_description
1 polymer ?
#
loop_
_entity_poly.entity_id
_entity_poly.type
_entity_poly.pdbx_seq_one_letter_code
_entity_poly.pdbx_strand_id
1 'polypeptide(L)'
;MKKENKTNYTENDKAIVNALKGAESPMTLAQINEVTGLKLVAGNIVSAMRKGLITKAGEVDVEKEGTRKVYTYNFVSGDVMTKADGKPFNYTDGEKEILKTASEIDSPFTLETLSEKLGRKVSSGSTNGLIKKGNLTKGDQISVPCMVKSTVSTYAFVADIPVNN
;
A
#
# COMPACT_ATOMS: atom_id res chain seq x y z
N MET A 1 -16.88 -33.92 37.82
CA MET A 1 -15.49 -33.99 37.33
C MET A 1 -15.32 -32.96 36.22
N LYS A 2 -14.54 -31.92 36.48
CA LYS A 2 -14.12 -30.99 35.40
C LYS A 2 -13.13 -31.75 34.52
N LYS A 3 -13.48 -31.96 33.23
CA LYS A 3 -12.52 -32.43 32.24
C LYS A 3 -11.41 -31.36 32.15
N GLU A 4 -10.22 -31.67 32.63
CA GLU A 4 -9.03 -30.86 32.30
C GLU A 4 -8.85 -30.89 30.79
N ASN A 5 -9.19 -29.79 30.12
CA ASN A 5 -8.87 -29.63 28.73
C ASN A 5 -7.33 -29.53 28.61
N LYS A 6 -6.68 -30.69 28.32
CA LYS A 6 -5.27 -30.70 27.98
C LYS A 6 -5.04 -29.77 26.80
N THR A 7 -4.42 -28.63 27.06
CA THR A 7 -4.03 -27.70 26.01
C THR A 7 -2.97 -28.36 25.13
N ASN A 8 -3.29 -28.59 23.88
CA ASN A 8 -2.37 -29.21 22.94
C ASN A 8 -1.43 -28.13 22.36
N TYR A 9 -0.16 -28.22 22.66
CA TYR A 9 0.89 -27.35 22.15
C TYR A 9 1.52 -27.95 20.91
N THR A 10 1.62 -27.16 19.87
CA THR A 10 2.17 -27.56 18.57
C THR A 10 3.65 -27.18 18.44
N GLU A 11 4.33 -27.73 17.45
CA GLU A 11 5.70 -27.31 17.11
C GLU A 11 5.76 -25.82 16.70
N ASN A 12 4.70 -25.30 16.08
CA ASN A 12 4.60 -23.87 15.78
C ASN A 12 4.53 -23.03 17.06
N ASP A 13 3.80 -23.48 18.09
CA ASP A 13 3.76 -22.77 19.38
C ASP A 13 5.14 -22.74 20.02
N LYS A 14 5.88 -23.82 19.99
CA LYS A 14 7.25 -23.90 20.51
C LYS A 14 8.19 -22.96 19.78
N ALA A 15 8.11 -22.93 18.45
CA ALA A 15 8.94 -22.05 17.64
C ALA A 15 8.66 -20.57 17.92
N ILE A 16 7.37 -20.18 18.01
CA ILE A 16 6.94 -18.82 18.34
C ILE A 16 7.47 -18.41 19.73
N VAL A 17 7.25 -19.24 20.72
CA VAL A 17 7.71 -18.99 22.11
C VAL A 17 9.23 -18.81 22.17
N ASN A 18 9.98 -19.72 21.55
CA ASN A 18 11.44 -19.64 21.54
C ASN A 18 11.96 -18.39 20.85
N ALA A 19 11.36 -17.99 19.72
CA ALA A 19 11.73 -16.78 18.99
C ALA A 19 11.50 -15.53 19.85
N LEU A 20 10.34 -15.41 20.50
CA LEU A 20 10.00 -14.26 21.31
C LEU A 20 10.73 -14.23 22.67
N LYS A 21 11.02 -15.39 23.24
CA LYS A 21 11.78 -15.48 24.50
C LYS A 21 13.23 -15.02 24.33
N GLY A 22 13.82 -15.27 23.16
CA GLY A 22 15.16 -14.81 22.83
C GLY A 22 15.25 -13.38 22.31
N ALA A 23 14.12 -12.72 22.09
CA ALA A 23 14.08 -11.38 21.52
C ALA A 23 14.22 -10.29 22.60
N GLU A 24 15.00 -9.25 22.28
CA GLU A 24 15.18 -8.08 23.16
C GLU A 24 13.96 -7.13 23.14
N SER A 25 13.14 -7.23 22.11
CA SER A 25 11.96 -6.38 21.88
C SER A 25 10.81 -7.17 21.23
N PRO A 26 9.56 -6.67 21.31
CA PRO A 26 8.43 -7.28 20.61
C PRO A 26 8.69 -7.43 19.11
N MET A 27 8.24 -8.54 18.54
CA MET A 27 8.45 -8.88 17.11
C MET A 27 7.14 -8.92 16.33
N THR A 28 7.22 -8.55 15.07
CA THR A 28 6.14 -8.76 14.08
C THR A 28 6.11 -10.22 13.65
N LEU A 29 4.99 -10.67 13.06
CA LEU A 29 4.90 -12.02 12.47
C LEU A 29 5.98 -12.26 11.40
N ALA A 30 6.30 -11.25 10.61
CA ALA A 30 7.37 -11.34 9.59
C ALA A 30 8.75 -11.61 10.22
N GLN A 31 9.08 -10.92 11.31
CA GLN A 31 10.33 -11.14 12.06
C GLN A 31 10.36 -12.51 12.74
N ILE A 32 9.23 -12.98 13.28
CA ILE A 32 9.14 -14.33 13.86
C ILE A 32 9.38 -15.38 12.78
N ASN A 33 8.81 -15.22 11.59
CA ASN A 33 9.04 -16.10 10.44
C ASN A 33 10.50 -16.12 10.00
N GLU A 34 11.14 -14.97 9.98
CA GLU A 34 12.55 -14.84 9.63
C GLU A 34 13.45 -15.59 10.63
N VAL A 35 13.23 -15.39 11.93
CA VAL A 35 14.02 -16.05 13.00
C VAL A 35 13.77 -17.55 13.06
N THR A 36 12.53 -17.98 12.86
CA THR A 36 12.16 -19.42 12.95
C THR A 36 12.42 -20.20 11.67
N GLY A 37 12.53 -19.52 10.52
CA GLY A 37 12.57 -20.13 9.19
C GLY A 37 11.24 -20.80 8.77
N LEU A 38 10.16 -20.56 9.51
CA LEU A 38 8.83 -21.12 9.25
C LEU A 38 7.95 -20.16 8.45
N LYS A 39 6.89 -20.70 7.89
CA LYS A 39 5.83 -19.89 7.23
C LYS A 39 4.59 -19.86 8.12
N LEU A 40 4.72 -19.22 9.29
CA LEU A 40 3.63 -19.01 10.22
C LEU A 40 2.63 -18.00 9.65
N VAL A 41 1.37 -18.21 9.96
CA VAL A 41 0.27 -17.32 9.57
C VAL A 41 -0.39 -16.70 10.80
N ALA A 42 -1.22 -15.69 10.62
CA ALA A 42 -1.91 -15.01 11.72
C ALA A 42 -2.67 -15.98 12.65
N GLY A 43 -3.23 -17.07 12.10
CA GLY A 43 -3.90 -18.09 12.88
C GLY A 43 -2.99 -18.78 13.92
N ASN A 44 -1.71 -18.99 13.61
CA ASN A 44 -0.73 -19.55 14.56
C ASN A 44 -0.51 -18.58 15.73
N ILE A 45 -0.40 -17.29 15.45
CA ILE A 45 -0.25 -16.25 16.49
C ILE A 45 -1.50 -16.19 17.38
N VAL A 46 -2.69 -16.16 16.79
CA VAL A 46 -3.95 -16.15 17.55
C VAL A 46 -4.08 -17.40 18.44
N SER A 47 -3.67 -18.57 17.94
CA SER A 47 -3.65 -19.80 18.73
C SER A 47 -2.71 -19.70 19.94
N ALA A 48 -1.47 -19.22 19.74
CA ALA A 48 -0.51 -19.02 20.82
C ALA A 48 -0.99 -17.97 21.86
N MET A 49 -1.65 -16.90 21.41
CA MET A 49 -2.26 -15.90 22.30
C MET A 49 -3.39 -16.50 23.15
N ARG A 50 -4.27 -17.30 22.55
CA ARG A 50 -5.37 -18.00 23.27
C ARG A 50 -4.85 -19.00 24.31
N LYS A 51 -3.68 -19.57 24.09
CA LYS A 51 -3.00 -20.47 25.02
C LYS A 51 -2.23 -19.71 26.12
N GLY A 52 -2.21 -18.38 26.08
CA GLY A 52 -1.52 -17.52 27.06
C GLY A 52 0.00 -17.53 26.94
N LEU A 53 0.54 -17.96 25.81
CA LEU A 53 1.99 -18.04 25.59
C LEU A 53 2.61 -16.70 25.20
N ILE A 54 1.86 -15.90 24.45
CA ILE A 54 2.27 -14.60 23.92
C ILE A 54 1.15 -13.58 24.04
N THR A 55 1.47 -12.31 23.91
CA THR A 55 0.50 -11.21 23.90
C THR A 55 0.82 -10.22 22.80
N LYS A 56 -0.18 -9.48 22.36
CA LYS A 56 0.03 -8.30 21.49
C LYS A 56 0.69 -7.20 22.32
N ALA A 57 1.84 -6.72 21.89
CA ALA A 57 2.60 -5.69 22.59
C ALA A 57 2.31 -4.27 22.05
N GLY A 58 2.04 -4.14 20.76
CA GLY A 58 1.79 -2.86 20.12
C GLY A 58 1.65 -3.02 18.62
N GLU A 59 1.82 -1.91 17.92
CA GLU A 59 1.78 -1.84 16.47
C GLU A 59 2.96 -1.00 15.96
N VAL A 60 3.50 -1.37 14.80
CA VAL A 60 4.54 -0.63 14.11
C VAL A 60 4.15 -0.39 12.66
N ASP A 61 4.53 0.75 12.14
CA ASP A 61 4.37 1.06 10.73
C ASP A 61 5.49 0.40 9.93
N VAL A 62 5.12 -0.29 8.87
CA VAL A 62 6.04 -0.91 7.92
C VAL A 62 5.77 -0.39 6.52
N GLU A 63 6.84 -0.22 5.76
CA GLU A 63 6.77 0.13 4.34
C GLU A 63 7.17 -1.10 3.52
N LYS A 64 6.37 -1.40 2.50
CA LYS A 64 6.63 -2.48 1.56
C LYS A 64 6.59 -1.95 0.15
N GLU A 65 7.44 -2.50 -0.70
CA GLU A 65 7.30 -2.31 -2.13
C GLU A 65 6.00 -2.93 -2.62
N GLY A 66 5.28 -2.17 -3.39
CA GLY A 66 4.02 -2.57 -3.99
C GLY A 66 3.83 -1.90 -5.33
N THR A 67 2.66 -2.07 -5.91
CA THR A 67 2.27 -1.40 -7.15
C THR A 67 0.91 -0.74 -6.96
N ARG A 68 0.73 0.39 -7.62
CA ARG A 68 -0.57 1.05 -7.74
C ARG A 68 -0.93 1.20 -9.21
N LYS A 69 -2.21 1.15 -9.50
CA LYS A 69 -2.72 1.43 -10.85
C LYS A 69 -2.94 2.93 -11.01
N VAL A 70 -2.42 3.47 -12.09
CA VAL A 70 -2.61 4.86 -12.48
C VAL A 70 -3.10 4.94 -13.91
N TYR A 71 -3.92 5.94 -14.21
CA TYR A 71 -4.34 6.20 -15.57
C TYR A 71 -3.25 6.89 -16.36
N THR A 72 -3.19 6.57 -17.63
CA THR A 72 -2.40 7.32 -18.62
C THR A 72 -3.28 8.32 -19.37
N TYR A 73 -2.66 9.31 -19.96
CA TYR A 73 -3.30 10.36 -20.73
C TYR A 73 -2.54 10.58 -22.02
N ASN A 74 -3.26 10.95 -23.08
CA ASN A 74 -2.68 11.31 -24.36
C ASN A 74 -2.97 12.78 -24.67
N PHE A 75 -1.97 13.47 -25.14
CA PHE A 75 -2.14 14.81 -25.69
C PHE A 75 -2.80 14.75 -27.05
N VAL A 76 -3.83 15.56 -27.26
CA VAL A 76 -4.56 15.66 -28.53
C VAL A 76 -4.24 16.97 -29.24
N SER A 77 -4.48 18.10 -28.58
CA SER A 77 -4.22 19.43 -29.13
C SER A 77 -4.04 20.47 -28.02
N GLY A 78 -3.15 21.42 -28.25
CA GLY A 78 -3.00 22.63 -27.42
C GLY A 78 -3.92 23.78 -27.85
N ASP A 79 -4.70 23.61 -28.93
CA ASP A 79 -5.56 24.66 -29.47
C ASP A 79 -6.79 24.90 -28.60
N VAL A 80 -7.35 26.10 -28.71
CA VAL A 80 -8.63 26.43 -28.09
C VAL A 80 -9.74 25.68 -28.82
N MET A 81 -10.37 24.73 -28.09
CA MET A 81 -11.47 23.94 -28.60
C MET A 81 -12.78 24.69 -28.54
N THR A 82 -13.74 24.32 -29.40
CA THR A 82 -15.07 24.92 -29.47
C THR A 82 -16.14 23.99 -28.91
N LYS A 83 -17.15 24.61 -28.27
CA LYS A 83 -18.33 23.90 -27.77
C LYS A 83 -19.26 23.52 -28.95
N ALA A 84 -20.29 22.70 -28.67
CA ALA A 84 -21.31 22.32 -29.65
C ALA A 84 -22.07 23.53 -30.24
N ASP A 85 -22.17 24.64 -29.49
CA ASP A 85 -22.78 25.90 -29.94
C ASP A 85 -21.85 26.81 -30.79
N GLY A 86 -20.64 26.33 -31.11
CA GLY A 86 -19.63 27.06 -31.87
C GLY A 86 -18.82 28.07 -31.07
N LYS A 87 -19.07 28.25 -29.77
CA LYS A 87 -18.32 29.16 -28.92
C LYS A 87 -17.04 28.50 -28.39
N PRO A 88 -15.93 29.25 -28.26
CA PRO A 88 -14.70 28.71 -27.70
C PRO A 88 -14.88 28.36 -26.22
N PHE A 89 -14.18 27.33 -25.77
CA PHE A 89 -14.03 27.06 -24.34
C PHE A 89 -13.13 28.11 -23.66
N ASN A 90 -13.41 28.42 -22.42
CA ASN A 90 -12.52 29.23 -21.60
C ASN A 90 -11.48 28.32 -20.95
N TYR A 91 -10.23 28.78 -20.95
CA TYR A 91 -9.09 28.11 -20.32
C TYR A 91 -8.51 28.99 -19.24
N THR A 92 -8.25 28.39 -18.08
CA THR A 92 -7.47 29.04 -17.02
C THR A 92 -5.99 29.05 -17.38
N ASP A 93 -5.21 29.94 -16.75
CA ASP A 93 -3.75 29.95 -16.97
C ASP A 93 -3.11 28.63 -16.59
N GLY A 94 -3.59 27.98 -15.53
CA GLY A 94 -3.13 26.65 -15.14
C GLY A 94 -3.41 25.57 -16.19
N GLU A 95 -4.57 25.61 -16.86
CA GLU A 95 -4.89 24.69 -17.96
C GLU A 95 -4.00 24.94 -19.18
N LYS A 96 -3.70 26.18 -19.49
CA LYS A 96 -2.78 26.54 -20.58
C LYS A 96 -1.37 26.03 -20.34
N GLU A 97 -0.87 26.17 -19.10
CA GLU A 97 0.43 25.61 -18.69
C GLU A 97 0.46 24.08 -18.79
N ILE A 98 -0.60 23.41 -18.33
CA ILE A 98 -0.71 21.95 -18.43
C ILE A 98 -0.66 21.51 -19.89
N LEU A 99 -1.39 22.16 -20.79
CA LEU A 99 -1.40 21.83 -22.22
C LEU A 99 -0.03 22.07 -22.88
N LYS A 100 0.63 23.17 -22.54
CA LYS A 100 1.98 23.44 -23.03
C LYS A 100 2.94 22.33 -22.59
N THR A 101 2.94 21.98 -21.31
CA THR A 101 3.80 20.93 -20.77
C THR A 101 3.45 19.57 -21.36
N ALA A 102 2.15 19.23 -21.48
CA ALA A 102 1.70 17.98 -22.07
C ALA A 102 2.12 17.81 -23.53
N SER A 103 2.21 18.92 -24.29
CA SER A 103 2.70 18.89 -25.69
C SER A 103 4.18 18.55 -25.82
N GLU A 104 4.95 18.73 -24.74
CA GLU A 104 6.39 18.47 -24.67
C GLU A 104 6.72 17.07 -24.11
N ILE A 105 5.72 16.33 -23.66
CA ILE A 105 5.87 14.99 -23.09
C ILE A 105 5.40 13.95 -24.09
N ASP A 106 6.14 12.83 -24.19
CA ASP A 106 5.71 11.71 -25.01
C ASP A 106 4.43 11.09 -24.45
N SER A 107 3.44 10.88 -25.29
CA SER A 107 2.20 10.19 -24.94
C SER A 107 2.36 8.67 -25.10
N PRO A 108 1.74 7.87 -24.25
CA PRO A 108 0.94 8.24 -23.09
C PRO A 108 1.78 8.65 -21.86
N PHE A 109 1.26 9.57 -21.06
CA PHE A 109 1.91 10.03 -19.82
C PHE A 109 0.96 9.88 -18.61
N THR A 110 1.54 9.90 -17.42
CA THR A 110 0.78 9.88 -16.14
C THR A 110 0.68 11.28 -15.54
N LEU A 111 -0.23 11.47 -14.57
CA LEU A 111 -0.29 12.73 -13.80
C LEU A 111 1.02 13.03 -13.04
N GLU A 112 1.72 11.99 -12.62
CA GLU A 112 3.00 12.12 -11.92
C GLU A 112 4.06 12.69 -12.86
N THR A 113 4.21 12.10 -14.05
CA THR A 113 5.13 12.59 -15.09
C THR A 113 4.82 14.04 -15.48
N LEU A 114 3.52 14.36 -15.64
CA LEU A 114 3.09 15.73 -15.95
C LEU A 114 3.40 16.70 -14.82
N SER A 115 3.18 16.29 -13.58
CA SER A 115 3.44 17.09 -12.38
C SER A 115 4.93 17.37 -12.20
N GLU A 116 5.79 16.38 -12.41
CA GLU A 116 7.23 16.51 -12.35
C GLU A 116 7.76 17.48 -13.40
N LYS A 117 7.29 17.34 -14.64
CA LYS A 117 7.69 18.22 -15.74
C LYS A 117 7.23 19.66 -15.53
N LEU A 118 6.04 19.85 -14.97
CA LEU A 118 5.46 21.16 -14.68
C LEU A 118 6.04 21.81 -13.42
N GLY A 119 6.66 21.01 -12.52
CA GLY A 119 7.21 21.49 -11.25
C GLY A 119 6.16 21.76 -10.16
N ARG A 120 4.92 21.33 -10.36
CA ARG A 120 3.83 21.42 -9.37
C ARG A 120 2.83 20.28 -9.52
N LYS A 121 2.12 19.96 -8.45
CA LYS A 121 1.11 18.88 -8.48
C LYS A 121 -0.05 19.25 -9.40
N VAL A 122 -0.36 18.34 -10.33
CA VAL A 122 -1.54 18.39 -11.19
C VAL A 122 -2.61 17.48 -10.64
N SER A 123 -3.81 17.99 -10.45
CA SER A 123 -4.96 17.20 -9.98
C SER A 123 -5.67 16.51 -11.15
N SER A 124 -6.34 15.39 -10.84
CA SER A 124 -7.22 14.73 -11.80
C SER A 124 -8.39 15.61 -12.24
N GLY A 125 -8.82 16.56 -11.41
CA GLY A 125 -9.86 17.53 -11.76
C GLY A 125 -9.45 18.43 -12.94
N SER A 126 -8.21 18.92 -12.94
CA SER A 126 -7.68 19.75 -14.03
C SER A 126 -7.59 18.98 -15.35
N THR A 127 -7.10 17.74 -15.32
CA THR A 127 -7.03 16.89 -16.52
C THR A 127 -8.40 16.49 -17.02
N ASN A 128 -9.35 16.18 -16.14
CA ASN A 128 -10.73 15.88 -16.52
C ASN A 128 -11.40 17.07 -17.22
N GLY A 129 -11.13 18.29 -16.79
CA GLY A 129 -11.58 19.50 -17.47
C GLY A 129 -11.06 19.57 -18.91
N LEU A 130 -9.78 19.30 -19.12
CA LEU A 130 -9.15 19.28 -20.44
C LEU A 130 -9.62 18.11 -21.33
N ILE A 131 -9.94 16.97 -20.73
CA ILE A 131 -10.56 15.84 -21.45
C ILE A 131 -11.95 16.22 -21.95
N LYS A 132 -12.77 16.86 -21.12
CA LYS A 132 -14.10 17.35 -21.51
C LYS A 132 -14.03 18.39 -22.63
N LYS A 133 -12.99 19.19 -22.69
CA LYS A 133 -12.74 20.17 -23.75
C LYS A 133 -12.18 19.56 -25.04
N GLY A 134 -11.69 18.31 -24.98
CA GLY A 134 -11.14 17.58 -26.13
C GLY A 134 -9.64 17.74 -26.34
N ASN A 135 -8.92 18.39 -25.42
CA ASN A 135 -7.47 18.62 -25.52
C ASN A 135 -6.64 17.42 -25.11
N LEU A 136 -7.16 16.60 -24.20
CA LEU A 136 -6.56 15.36 -23.72
C LEU A 136 -7.53 14.20 -23.87
N THR A 137 -7.00 12.97 -23.94
CA THR A 137 -7.78 11.75 -23.82
C THR A 137 -7.24 10.90 -22.69
N LYS A 138 -8.11 10.13 -22.04
CA LYS A 138 -7.75 9.17 -21.02
C LYS A 138 -7.39 7.85 -21.69
N GLY A 139 -6.21 7.34 -21.36
CA GLY A 139 -5.73 6.06 -21.87
C GLY A 139 -5.91 4.93 -20.84
N ASP A 140 -5.17 3.85 -21.06
CA ASP A 140 -5.21 2.66 -20.21
C ASP A 140 -4.60 2.90 -18.82
N GLN A 141 -4.95 2.03 -17.88
CA GLN A 141 -4.27 1.97 -16.59
C GLN A 141 -2.98 1.19 -16.71
N ILE A 142 -1.93 1.70 -16.09
CA ILE A 142 -0.66 1.00 -15.91
C ILE A 142 -0.37 0.79 -14.42
N SER A 143 0.43 -0.23 -14.11
CA SER A 143 0.93 -0.47 -12.76
C SER A 143 2.26 0.25 -12.59
N VAL A 144 2.36 1.09 -11.58
CA VAL A 144 3.60 1.80 -11.23
C VAL A 144 4.08 1.38 -9.85
N PRO A 145 5.40 1.28 -9.62
CA PRO A 145 5.96 0.99 -8.30
C PRO A 145 5.56 2.06 -7.29
N CYS A 146 5.26 1.64 -6.08
CA CYS A 146 5.02 2.55 -4.97
C CYS A 146 5.41 1.90 -3.64
N MET A 147 5.62 2.74 -2.62
CA MET A 147 5.78 2.28 -1.25
C MET A 147 4.41 2.27 -0.56
N VAL A 148 4.01 1.09 -0.08
CA VAL A 148 2.75 0.91 0.65
C VAL A 148 3.05 0.91 2.14
N LYS A 149 2.47 1.86 2.86
CA LYS A 149 2.52 1.90 4.33
C LYS A 149 1.40 1.05 4.90
N SER A 150 1.75 0.20 5.84
CA SER A 150 0.78 -0.59 6.59
C SER A 150 1.20 -0.69 8.04
N THR A 151 0.22 -0.80 8.94
CA THR A 151 0.45 -1.00 10.36
C THR A 151 0.35 -2.49 10.65
N VAL A 152 1.36 -3.05 11.31
CA VAL A 152 1.39 -4.46 11.70
C VAL A 152 1.55 -4.58 13.21
N SER A 153 0.93 -5.62 13.78
CA SER A 153 1.02 -5.91 15.21
C SER A 153 2.37 -6.50 15.58
N THR A 154 2.84 -6.16 16.76
CA THR A 154 3.99 -6.79 17.42
C THR A 154 3.54 -7.65 18.58
N TYR A 155 4.32 -8.67 18.89
CA TYR A 155 4.01 -9.67 19.91
C TYR A 155 5.18 -9.83 20.89
N ALA A 156 4.85 -10.10 22.13
CA ALA A 156 5.82 -10.33 23.20
C ALA A 156 5.58 -11.68 23.88
N PHE A 157 6.66 -12.24 24.40
CA PHE A 157 6.64 -13.46 25.21
C PHE A 157 5.87 -13.23 26.52
N VAL A 158 5.09 -14.21 26.95
CA VAL A 158 4.36 -14.21 28.23
C VAL A 158 4.74 -15.40 29.08
N ALA A 159 4.66 -16.61 28.54
CA ALA A 159 4.90 -17.83 29.31
C ALA A 159 5.51 -18.95 28.49
N ASP A 160 6.30 -19.79 29.14
CA ASP A 160 6.81 -21.04 28.58
C ASP A 160 5.70 -22.07 28.40
N ILE A 161 5.89 -22.97 27.45
CA ILE A 161 5.05 -24.14 27.30
C ILE A 161 5.30 -25.05 28.51
N PRO A 162 4.22 -25.46 29.24
CA PRO A 162 4.39 -26.35 30.36
C PRO A 162 5.07 -27.66 29.97
N VAL A 163 6.10 -28.07 30.69
CA VAL A 163 6.71 -29.38 30.51
C VAL A 163 5.79 -30.37 31.22
N ASN A 164 5.11 -31.25 30.49
CA ASN A 164 4.38 -32.36 31.08
C ASN A 164 5.42 -33.36 31.63
N ASN A 165 5.54 -33.41 32.92
CA ASN A 165 6.24 -34.50 33.60
C ASN A 165 5.38 -35.76 33.61
#